data_f1c5521c771090b9c896e1efcc9ba50c
#
_entry.id   f1c5521c771090b9c896e1efcc9ba50c
#
_cell.length_a   1.000
_cell.length_b   1.000
_cell.length_c   1.000
_cell.angle_alpha   90.00
_cell.angle_beta   90.00
_cell.angle_gamma   90.00
#
_symmetry.space_group_name_H-M   'P 1'
#
loop_
_entity.id
_entity.type
_entity.pdbx_description
1 polymer ?
#
loop_
_entity_poly.entity_id
_entity_poly.type
_entity_poly.pdbx_seq_one_letter_code
_entity_poly.pdbx_strand_id
1 'polypeptide(L)'
;MDRRKIICVIFGVMTLPAVAQTDSVSKSVQLKEVVVAGDVAKREVDYIDCIPTPKQRKHAHSGFELIRNMMLAGVNVDTENGVIRTPAGTATLYINGRKASAREITSLRPKDILRVEYYDMPTGKYANDKAVINYIVKTYTSGGYTQVDALQGVGYLKGDYNLTSKYSLGHYNVNLWAGSSVQNPKVYGETTTDYLLDNPIHKQEAAYDTDMKSIGRYVNASLSRRTERTTWMIRS
;
A
#
# COMPACT_ATOMS: atom_id res chain seq x y z
N MET A 1 2.91 -54.68 -21.45
CA MET A 1 1.75 -54.46 -22.33
C MET A 1 1.19 -53.07 -22.02
N ASP A 2 1.64 -52.12 -22.84
CA ASP A 2 1.33 -50.68 -22.70
C ASP A 2 -0.14 -50.37 -22.97
N ARG A 3 -0.71 -49.47 -22.13
CA ARG A 3 -1.88 -48.71 -22.51
C ARG A 3 -1.67 -47.22 -22.12
N ARG A 4 -1.08 -46.48 -23.03
CA ARG A 4 -1.12 -45.03 -23.04
C ARG A 4 -2.53 -44.58 -23.39
N LYS A 5 -3.22 -43.91 -22.45
CA LYS A 5 -4.49 -43.22 -22.73
C LYS A 5 -4.17 -41.79 -23.16
N ILE A 6 -4.35 -41.52 -24.43
CA ILE A 6 -4.31 -40.20 -25.05
C ILE A 6 -5.66 -39.55 -24.78
N ILE A 7 -5.68 -38.46 -24.01
CA ILE A 7 -6.85 -37.59 -23.83
C ILE A 7 -6.80 -36.55 -24.94
N CYS A 8 -7.65 -36.72 -25.97
CA CYS A 8 -7.91 -35.67 -26.95
C CYS A 8 -8.87 -34.65 -26.34
N VAL A 9 -8.38 -33.42 -26.11
CA VAL A 9 -9.21 -32.27 -25.81
C VAL A 9 -9.69 -31.67 -27.12
N ILE A 10 -10.98 -31.84 -27.42
CA ILE A 10 -11.64 -31.25 -28.59
C ILE A 10 -11.97 -29.80 -28.23
N PHE A 11 -11.24 -28.86 -28.84
CA PHE A 11 -11.58 -27.43 -28.85
C PHE A 11 -12.72 -27.21 -29.85
N GLY A 12 -13.95 -27.06 -29.38
CA GLY A 12 -15.07 -26.61 -30.19
C GLY A 12 -14.98 -25.12 -30.48
N VAL A 13 -14.67 -24.79 -31.74
CA VAL A 13 -14.74 -23.43 -32.25
C VAL A 13 -16.19 -23.08 -32.52
N MET A 14 -16.84 -22.30 -31.66
CA MET A 14 -18.14 -21.68 -31.91
C MET A 14 -17.92 -20.43 -32.79
N THR A 15 -18.28 -20.55 -34.06
CA THR A 15 -18.41 -19.40 -34.97
C THR A 15 -19.75 -18.73 -34.72
N LEU A 16 -19.71 -17.53 -34.15
CA LEU A 16 -20.88 -16.64 -34.05
C LEU A 16 -21.01 -15.84 -35.36
N PRO A 17 -22.21 -15.76 -35.97
CA PRO A 17 -22.41 -14.88 -37.13
C PRO A 17 -22.38 -13.41 -36.67
N ALA A 18 -21.52 -12.63 -37.31
CA ALA A 18 -21.50 -11.18 -37.17
C ALA A 18 -22.72 -10.59 -37.89
N VAL A 19 -23.69 -10.13 -37.11
CA VAL A 19 -24.76 -9.27 -37.63
C VAL A 19 -24.25 -7.84 -37.56
N ALA A 20 -23.91 -7.27 -38.71
CA ALA A 20 -23.61 -5.86 -38.88
C ALA A 20 -24.92 -5.08 -38.73
N GLN A 21 -25.15 -4.47 -37.59
CA GLN A 21 -26.21 -3.46 -37.43
C GLN A 21 -25.59 -2.07 -37.61
N THR A 22 -25.85 -1.50 -38.79
CA THR A 22 -25.74 -0.07 -39.04
C THR A 22 -26.92 0.62 -38.41
N ASP A 23 -26.73 1.16 -37.22
CA ASP A 23 -27.64 2.17 -36.66
C ASP A 23 -26.82 3.38 -36.19
N SER A 24 -26.80 4.36 -37.08
CA SER A 24 -26.36 5.71 -36.81
C SER A 24 -27.43 6.43 -35.98
N VAL A 25 -27.54 6.11 -34.70
CA VAL A 25 -28.25 6.97 -33.78
C VAL A 25 -27.20 7.79 -33.05
N SER A 26 -27.11 9.04 -33.43
CA SER A 26 -26.40 10.07 -32.65
C SER A 26 -27.09 10.22 -31.27
N LYS A 27 -26.76 9.33 -30.37
CA LYS A 27 -27.15 9.46 -28.97
C LYS A 27 -26.29 10.57 -28.39
N SER A 28 -26.83 11.78 -28.32
CA SER A 28 -26.26 12.86 -27.53
C SER A 28 -26.15 12.38 -26.09
N VAL A 29 -24.96 11.94 -25.71
CA VAL A 29 -24.64 11.66 -24.32
C VAL A 29 -24.61 13.02 -23.64
N GLN A 30 -25.69 13.37 -22.96
CA GLN A 30 -25.64 14.45 -21.98
C GLN A 30 -24.62 14.00 -20.92
N LEU A 31 -23.44 14.58 -20.99
CA LEU A 31 -22.46 14.47 -19.92
C LEU A 31 -23.15 15.00 -18.66
N LYS A 32 -23.43 14.12 -17.71
CA LYS A 32 -23.83 14.56 -16.39
C LYS A 32 -22.81 15.59 -15.94
N GLU A 33 -23.29 16.79 -15.65
CA GLU A 33 -22.50 17.85 -15.05
C GLU A 33 -21.66 17.24 -13.95
N VAL A 34 -20.35 17.26 -14.14
CA VAL A 34 -19.41 16.88 -13.10
C VAL A 34 -19.46 18.02 -12.09
N VAL A 35 -20.34 17.89 -11.12
CA VAL A 35 -20.26 18.72 -9.93
C VAL A 35 -18.90 18.44 -9.34
N VAL A 36 -17.96 19.35 -9.58
CA VAL A 36 -16.67 19.37 -8.88
C VAL A 36 -17.06 19.63 -7.42
N ALA A 37 -17.22 18.54 -6.67
CA ALA A 37 -17.42 18.64 -5.23
C ALA A 37 -16.22 19.41 -4.68
N GLY A 38 -16.53 20.50 -3.97
CA GLY A 38 -15.60 21.50 -3.50
C GLY A 38 -14.31 20.92 -2.90
N ASP A 39 -13.33 21.78 -2.80
CA ASP A 39 -11.94 21.57 -2.43
C ASP A 39 -11.69 20.30 -1.61
N VAL A 40 -11.13 19.30 -2.28
CA VAL A 40 -10.70 18.04 -1.65
C VAL A 40 -9.60 18.31 -0.61
N ALA A 41 -8.95 19.47 -0.71
CA ALA A 41 -7.93 19.94 0.22
C ALA A 41 -8.22 21.40 0.63
N LYS A 42 -8.48 21.64 1.91
CA LYS A 42 -8.70 22.95 2.49
C LYS A 42 -7.53 23.28 3.41
N ARG A 43 -6.89 24.46 3.19
CA ARG A 43 -5.85 24.92 4.10
C ARG A 43 -6.48 25.50 5.35
N GLU A 44 -6.17 24.91 6.48
CA GLU A 44 -6.42 25.43 7.82
C GLU A 44 -5.18 26.20 8.31
N VAL A 45 -5.22 26.71 9.55
CA VAL A 45 -4.12 27.53 10.09
C VAL A 45 -2.80 26.74 10.15
N ASP A 46 -2.86 25.50 10.65
CA ASP A 46 -1.66 24.70 10.95
C ASP A 46 -1.48 23.51 9.99
N TYR A 47 -2.50 23.14 9.19
CA TYR A 47 -2.47 21.96 8.34
C TYR A 47 -3.38 22.12 7.12
N ILE A 48 -3.21 21.21 6.18
CA ILE A 48 -4.09 21.06 5.04
C ILE A 48 -5.04 19.90 5.35
N ASP A 49 -6.33 20.19 5.45
CA ASP A 49 -7.38 19.18 5.65
C ASP A 49 -7.77 18.57 4.31
N CYS A 50 -7.52 17.30 4.15
CA CYS A 50 -7.71 16.56 2.92
C CYS A 50 -8.81 15.53 3.10
N ILE A 51 -9.95 15.72 2.45
CA ILE A 51 -11.11 14.81 2.54
C ILE A 51 -11.13 13.91 1.30
N PRO A 52 -10.86 12.60 1.43
CA PRO A 52 -10.86 11.70 0.28
C PRO A 52 -12.26 11.50 -0.28
N THR A 53 -12.40 11.57 -1.59
CA THR A 53 -13.66 11.31 -2.28
C THR A 53 -14.05 9.82 -2.21
N PRO A 54 -15.34 9.47 -2.39
CA PRO A 54 -15.75 8.06 -2.45
C PRO A 54 -15.03 7.26 -3.52
N LYS A 55 -14.72 7.88 -4.67
CA LYS A 55 -13.97 7.26 -5.76
C LYS A 55 -12.53 6.93 -5.35
N GLN A 56 -11.83 7.88 -4.69
CA GLN A 56 -10.47 7.66 -4.20
C GLN A 56 -10.42 6.55 -3.15
N ARG A 57 -11.40 6.49 -2.23
CA ARG A 57 -11.51 5.41 -1.24
C ARG A 57 -11.77 4.05 -1.88
N LYS A 58 -12.61 4.00 -2.92
CA LYS A 58 -12.97 2.75 -3.62
C LYS A 58 -11.77 2.12 -4.34
N HIS A 59 -10.88 2.95 -4.88
CA HIS A 59 -9.72 2.52 -5.66
C HIS A 59 -8.42 2.43 -4.85
N ALA A 60 -8.50 2.52 -3.53
CA ALA A 60 -7.37 2.33 -2.63
C ALA A 60 -7.57 1.06 -1.80
N HIS A 61 -6.48 0.34 -1.54
CA HIS A 61 -6.46 -0.85 -0.69
C HIS A 61 -5.76 -0.60 0.65
N SER A 62 -5.01 0.51 0.75
CA SER A 62 -4.25 0.90 1.94
C SER A 62 -4.30 2.40 2.18
N GLY A 63 -3.83 2.83 3.37
CA GLY A 63 -3.67 4.26 3.66
C GLY A 63 -2.67 4.95 2.73
N PHE A 64 -1.60 4.28 2.32
CA PHE A 64 -0.63 4.84 1.36
C PHE A 64 -1.23 5.04 -0.02
N GLU A 65 -1.95 4.06 -0.55
CA GLU A 65 -2.62 4.18 -1.83
C GLU A 65 -3.68 5.28 -1.83
N LEU A 66 -4.36 5.46 -0.69
CA LEU A 66 -5.32 6.55 -0.56
C LEU A 66 -4.64 7.91 -0.74
N ILE A 67 -3.53 8.18 -0.06
CA ILE A 67 -2.76 9.43 -0.23
C ILE A 67 -2.28 9.59 -1.67
N ARG A 68 -1.76 8.52 -2.28
CA ARG A 68 -1.37 8.55 -3.70
C ARG A 68 -2.53 8.92 -4.61
N ASN A 69 -3.72 8.35 -4.38
CA ASN A 69 -4.92 8.64 -5.17
C ASN A 69 -5.48 10.05 -4.92
N MET A 70 -5.17 10.66 -3.79
CA MET A 70 -5.55 12.05 -3.48
C MET A 70 -4.70 13.07 -4.22
N MET A 71 -3.52 12.68 -4.74
CA MET A 71 -2.62 13.54 -5.55
C MET A 71 -2.31 14.88 -4.85
N LEU A 72 -1.95 14.81 -3.56
CA LEU A 72 -1.63 16.01 -2.79
C LEU A 72 -0.38 16.70 -3.35
N ALA A 73 -0.44 18.02 -3.50
CA ALA A 73 0.66 18.80 -4.06
C ALA A 73 1.94 18.64 -3.23
N GLY A 74 3.05 18.32 -3.88
CA GLY A 74 4.35 18.14 -3.25
C GLY A 74 4.49 16.83 -2.44
N VAL A 75 3.49 15.97 -2.40
CA VAL A 75 3.54 14.70 -1.67
C VAL A 75 3.81 13.55 -2.63
N ASN A 76 4.91 12.83 -2.40
CA ASN A 76 5.29 11.62 -3.13
C ASN A 76 5.17 10.40 -2.23
N VAL A 77 4.46 9.38 -2.70
CA VAL A 77 4.17 8.17 -1.92
C VAL A 77 4.89 6.96 -2.51
N ASP A 78 5.84 6.45 -1.75
CA ASP A 78 6.51 5.19 -2.00
C ASP A 78 5.76 4.07 -1.25
N THR A 79 4.88 3.40 -1.95
CA THR A 79 4.02 2.35 -1.37
C THR A 79 4.80 1.08 -1.05
N GLU A 80 5.90 0.80 -1.75
CA GLU A 80 6.72 -0.39 -1.54
C GLU A 80 7.52 -0.29 -0.25
N ASN A 81 8.15 0.86 -0.03
CA ASN A 81 8.95 1.11 1.17
C ASN A 81 8.13 1.68 2.34
N GLY A 82 6.85 1.99 2.12
CA GLY A 82 5.97 2.57 3.14
C GLY A 82 6.42 3.96 3.60
N VAL A 83 6.86 4.80 2.66
CA VAL A 83 7.43 6.13 2.94
C VAL A 83 6.65 7.20 2.16
N ILE A 84 6.37 8.30 2.84
CA ILE A 84 5.81 9.50 2.21
C ILE A 84 6.87 10.60 2.25
N ARG A 85 7.24 11.11 1.07
CA ARG A 85 8.19 12.21 0.93
C ARG A 85 7.46 13.50 0.60
N THR A 86 7.90 14.58 1.22
CA THR A 86 7.40 15.94 1.03
C THR A 86 8.57 16.88 0.74
N PRO A 87 8.36 18.12 0.30
CA PRO A 87 9.43 19.09 0.12
C PRO A 87 10.26 19.35 1.40
N ALA A 88 9.64 19.23 2.58
CA ALA A 88 10.31 19.38 3.87
C ALA A 88 11.10 18.11 4.28
N GLY A 89 10.90 16.99 3.61
CA GLY A 89 11.56 15.71 3.87
C GLY A 89 10.57 14.56 4.05
N THR A 90 11.02 13.47 4.69
CA THR A 90 10.15 12.33 4.98
C THR A 90 9.12 12.68 6.03
N ALA A 91 7.84 12.42 5.72
CA ALA A 91 6.75 12.67 6.64
C ALA A 91 6.69 11.61 7.74
N THR A 92 6.46 12.05 8.97
CA THR A 92 6.11 11.16 10.08
C THR A 92 4.62 10.83 10.02
N LEU A 93 4.28 9.57 10.23
CA LEU A 93 2.93 9.05 10.07
C LEU A 93 2.22 8.96 11.42
N TYR A 94 0.97 9.40 11.43
CA TYR A 94 0.11 9.39 12.63
C TYR A 94 -1.28 8.82 12.30
N ILE A 95 -1.91 8.21 13.29
CA ILE A 95 -3.32 7.80 13.28
C ILE A 95 -4.01 8.40 14.50
N ASN A 96 -5.01 9.25 14.27
CA ASN A 96 -5.73 9.97 15.33
C ASN A 96 -4.76 10.67 16.31
N GLY A 97 -3.69 11.29 15.79
CA GLY A 97 -2.69 12.00 16.58
C GLY A 97 -1.68 11.12 17.34
N ARG A 98 -1.69 9.81 17.14
CA ARG A 98 -0.73 8.84 17.67
C ARG A 98 0.25 8.43 16.58
N LYS A 99 1.56 8.46 16.87
CA LYS A 99 2.59 8.01 15.91
C LYS A 99 2.34 6.56 15.49
N ALA A 100 2.38 6.31 14.20
CA ALA A 100 2.09 5.04 13.59
C ALA A 100 3.27 4.53 12.75
N SER A 101 3.38 3.22 12.64
CA SER A 101 4.35 2.58 11.73
C SER A 101 3.80 2.51 10.31
N ALA A 102 4.68 2.34 9.33
CA ALA A 102 4.29 2.12 7.94
C ALA A 102 3.31 0.95 7.80
N ARG A 103 3.54 -0.14 8.53
CA ARG A 103 2.66 -1.33 8.52
C ARG A 103 1.25 -1.02 9.01
N GLU A 104 1.10 -0.18 10.05
CA GLU A 104 -0.21 0.24 10.52
C GLU A 104 -0.96 1.03 9.44
N ILE A 105 -0.27 1.88 8.67
CA ILE A 105 -0.84 2.65 7.57
C ILE A 105 -1.21 1.73 6.39
N THR A 106 -0.34 0.76 6.04
CA THR A 106 -0.65 -0.24 5.01
C THR A 106 -1.93 -1.01 5.35
N SER A 107 -2.13 -1.34 6.62
CA SER A 107 -3.32 -2.07 7.09
C SER A 107 -4.56 -1.21 7.32
N LEU A 108 -4.51 0.11 7.06
CA LEU A 108 -5.68 0.97 7.17
C LEU A 108 -6.63 0.74 6.00
N ARG A 109 -7.89 0.45 6.33
CA ARG A 109 -8.94 0.38 5.32
C ARG A 109 -9.34 1.79 4.89
N PRO A 110 -9.28 2.14 3.60
CA PRO A 110 -9.62 3.48 3.11
C PRO A 110 -11.03 3.95 3.48
N LYS A 111 -11.99 3.02 3.60
CA LYS A 111 -13.37 3.32 4.02
C LYS A 111 -13.50 3.83 5.46
N ASP A 112 -12.51 3.54 6.30
CA ASP A 112 -12.49 3.95 7.70
C ASP A 112 -11.77 5.29 7.89
N ILE A 113 -11.07 5.79 6.87
CA ILE A 113 -10.38 7.07 6.90
C ILE A 113 -11.39 8.17 6.61
N LEU A 114 -11.60 9.05 7.56
CA LEU A 114 -12.53 10.19 7.44
C LEU A 114 -11.89 11.32 6.64
N ARG A 115 -10.65 11.69 7.03
CA ARG A 115 -9.85 12.73 6.42
C ARG A 115 -8.38 12.49 6.71
N VAL A 116 -7.52 13.23 6.04
CA VAL A 116 -6.08 13.24 6.26
C VAL A 116 -5.65 14.68 6.53
N GLU A 117 -4.95 14.90 7.62
CA GLU A 117 -4.36 16.18 7.97
C GLU A 117 -2.89 16.16 7.54
N TYR A 118 -2.52 17.05 6.63
CA TYR A 118 -1.14 17.21 6.18
C TYR A 118 -0.54 18.49 6.78
N TYR A 119 0.48 18.32 7.60
CA TYR A 119 1.27 19.40 8.18
C TYR A 119 2.56 19.55 7.38
N ASP A 120 2.66 20.61 6.59
CA ASP A 120 3.85 20.96 5.82
C ASP A 120 4.93 21.67 6.68
N MET A 121 4.49 22.37 7.70
CA MET A 121 5.30 23.00 8.73
C MET A 121 4.75 22.67 10.12
N PRO A 122 5.07 21.50 10.66
CA PRO A 122 4.49 21.05 11.91
C PRO A 122 4.85 21.95 13.10
N THR A 123 3.85 22.22 13.96
CA THR A 123 3.98 23.02 15.18
C THR A 123 3.47 22.26 16.40
N GLY A 124 3.66 22.81 17.59
CA GLY A 124 3.13 22.23 18.83
C GLY A 124 3.64 20.82 19.08
N LYS A 125 2.73 19.86 19.20
CA LYS A 125 3.07 18.44 19.48
C LYS A 125 3.86 17.74 18.36
N TYR A 126 3.88 18.32 17.19
CA TYR A 126 4.57 17.78 16.01
C TYR A 126 5.83 18.56 15.62
N ALA A 127 6.25 19.54 16.43
CA ALA A 127 7.35 20.47 16.11
C ALA A 127 8.70 19.79 15.82
N ASN A 128 8.89 18.55 16.30
CA ASN A 128 10.13 17.79 16.05
C ASN A 128 10.11 17.00 14.72
N ASP A 129 8.97 16.97 14.02
CA ASP A 129 8.83 16.27 12.74
C ASP A 129 9.05 17.26 11.59
N LYS A 130 9.63 16.80 10.48
CA LYS A 130 9.84 17.61 9.27
C LYS A 130 8.54 17.88 8.53
N ALA A 131 7.68 16.88 8.46
CA ALA A 131 6.34 16.94 7.94
C ALA A 131 5.51 15.84 8.61
N VAL A 132 4.18 16.01 8.65
CA VAL A 132 3.30 15.05 9.30
C VAL A 132 2.11 14.71 8.40
N ILE A 133 1.82 13.43 8.30
CA ILE A 133 0.56 12.92 7.73
C ILE A 133 -0.22 12.24 8.85
N ASN A 134 -1.32 12.83 9.26
CA ASN A 134 -2.18 12.31 10.31
C ASN A 134 -3.50 11.80 9.72
N TYR A 135 -3.70 10.50 9.76
CA TYR A 135 -4.95 9.86 9.32
C TYR A 135 -6.00 9.92 10.43
N ILE A 136 -7.06 10.64 10.17
CA ILE A 136 -8.22 10.66 11.06
C ILE A 136 -9.16 9.53 10.65
N VAL A 137 -9.23 8.52 11.50
CA VAL A 137 -10.00 7.30 11.24
C VAL A 137 -11.20 7.19 12.16
N LYS A 138 -12.23 6.49 11.68
CA LYS A 138 -13.41 6.15 12.48
C LYS A 138 -13.01 5.38 13.73
N THR A 139 -13.59 5.75 14.85
CA THR A 139 -13.47 4.99 16.09
C THR A 139 -14.69 4.09 16.24
N TYR A 140 -14.47 2.81 16.41
CA TYR A 140 -15.51 1.82 16.66
C TYR A 140 -15.58 1.50 18.14
N THR A 141 -16.77 1.48 18.71
CA THR A 141 -17.00 1.05 20.11
C THR A 141 -16.94 -0.46 20.25
N SER A 142 -17.38 -1.18 19.23
CA SER A 142 -17.33 -2.63 19.20
C SER A 142 -17.21 -3.14 17.77
N GLY A 143 -16.62 -4.31 17.62
CA GLY A 143 -16.42 -4.95 16.33
C GLY A 143 -14.97 -4.94 15.88
N GLY A 144 -14.73 -5.48 14.70
CA GLY A 144 -13.37 -5.57 14.17
C GLY A 144 -13.35 -6.18 12.78
N TYR A 145 -12.16 -6.46 12.33
CA TYR A 145 -11.93 -7.16 11.07
C TYR A 145 -10.61 -7.93 11.10
N THR A 146 -10.56 -8.96 10.30
CA THR A 146 -9.33 -9.65 9.95
C THR A 146 -9.14 -9.54 8.43
N GLN A 147 -7.95 -9.19 8.02
CA GLN A 147 -7.56 -9.06 6.62
C GLN A 147 -6.36 -9.98 6.39
N VAL A 148 -6.38 -10.70 5.28
CA VAL A 148 -5.27 -11.52 4.82
C VAL A 148 -4.85 -10.97 3.46
N ASP A 149 -3.58 -10.65 3.34
CA ASP A 149 -2.97 -10.20 2.10
C ASP A 149 -1.92 -11.23 1.70
N ALA A 150 -1.96 -11.68 0.45
CA ALA A 150 -1.01 -12.63 -0.09
C ALA A 150 -0.52 -12.14 -1.45
N LEU A 151 0.79 -12.03 -1.60
CA LEU A 151 1.46 -11.73 -2.85
C LEU A 151 2.38 -12.89 -3.20
N GLN A 152 2.17 -13.50 -4.36
CA GLN A 152 3.01 -14.60 -4.86
C GLN A 152 3.63 -14.20 -6.19
N GLY A 153 4.94 -14.24 -6.26
CA GLY A 153 5.70 -14.04 -7.49
C GLY A 153 5.59 -15.25 -8.43
N VAL A 154 5.59 -14.98 -9.72
CA VAL A 154 5.64 -16.01 -10.78
C VAL A 154 7.04 -15.97 -11.41
N GLY A 155 7.64 -17.13 -11.62
CA GLY A 155 8.97 -17.27 -12.23
C GLY A 155 10.10 -17.57 -11.26
N TYR A 156 10.07 -17.04 -10.04
CA TYR A 156 10.97 -17.40 -8.95
C TYR A 156 10.26 -17.37 -7.60
N LEU A 157 10.84 -18.00 -6.60
CA LEU A 157 10.23 -18.06 -5.28
C LEU A 157 10.26 -16.68 -4.62
N LYS A 158 9.15 -15.97 -4.68
CA LYS A 158 8.89 -14.72 -3.96
C LYS A 158 7.47 -14.75 -3.43
N GLY A 159 7.31 -14.69 -2.13
CA GLY A 159 5.99 -14.63 -1.48
C GLY A 159 6.01 -13.64 -0.32
N ASP A 160 4.94 -12.90 -0.15
CA ASP A 160 4.69 -12.02 0.99
C ASP A 160 3.26 -12.27 1.47
N TYR A 161 3.13 -12.75 2.70
CA TYR A 161 1.86 -13.17 3.30
C TYR A 161 1.68 -12.42 4.60
N ASN A 162 0.58 -11.69 4.72
CA ASN A 162 0.31 -10.84 5.86
C ASN A 162 -1.08 -11.09 6.42
N LEU A 163 -1.19 -11.14 7.73
CA LEU A 163 -2.42 -11.19 8.50
C LEU A 163 -2.52 -9.92 9.34
N THR A 164 -3.60 -9.21 9.23
CA THR A 164 -3.93 -8.08 10.09
C THR A 164 -5.27 -8.31 10.74
N SER A 165 -5.31 -8.30 12.08
CA SER A 165 -6.55 -8.37 12.85
C SER A 165 -6.66 -7.16 13.75
N LYS A 166 -7.80 -6.48 13.71
CA LYS A 166 -8.12 -5.32 14.56
C LYS A 166 -9.49 -5.51 15.17
N TYR A 167 -9.57 -5.47 16.49
CA TYR A 167 -10.81 -5.61 17.23
C TYR A 167 -10.93 -4.52 18.29
N SER A 168 -12.14 -3.95 18.40
CA SER A 168 -12.52 -2.97 19.40
C SER A 168 -13.61 -3.56 20.28
N LEU A 169 -13.42 -3.47 21.60
CA LEU A 169 -14.34 -3.94 22.62
C LEU A 169 -14.49 -2.86 23.70
N GLY A 170 -15.51 -2.00 23.52
CA GLY A 170 -15.70 -0.85 24.39
C GLY A 170 -14.51 0.10 24.36
N HIS A 171 -13.79 0.22 25.45
CA HIS A 171 -12.61 1.06 25.56
C HIS A 171 -11.31 0.41 25.12
N TYR A 172 -11.31 -0.88 24.81
CA TYR A 172 -10.12 -1.65 24.46
C TYR A 172 -10.02 -1.84 22.95
N ASN A 173 -8.80 -1.69 22.43
CA ASN A 173 -8.50 -2.01 21.05
C ASN A 173 -7.32 -3.00 21.03
N VAL A 174 -7.53 -4.12 20.36
CA VAL A 174 -6.53 -5.15 20.14
C VAL A 174 -6.17 -5.14 18.66
N ASN A 175 -4.87 -5.08 18.37
CA ASN A 175 -4.39 -5.21 17.01
C ASN A 175 -3.32 -6.30 17.00
N LEU A 176 -3.39 -7.15 15.98
CA LEU A 176 -2.44 -8.21 15.71
C LEU A 176 -1.98 -8.10 14.26
N TRP A 177 -0.68 -8.15 14.05
CA TRP A 177 -0.07 -8.26 12.73
C TRP A 177 0.89 -9.45 12.74
N ALA A 178 0.73 -10.34 11.80
CA ALA A 178 1.64 -11.45 11.58
C ALA A 178 1.94 -11.56 10.09
N GLY A 179 3.14 -11.95 9.76
CA GLY A 179 3.47 -12.16 8.35
C GLY A 179 4.72 -12.98 8.15
N SER A 180 4.85 -13.43 6.91
CA SER A 180 6.01 -14.18 6.43
C SER A 180 6.33 -13.75 5.01
N SER A 181 7.56 -13.33 4.79
CA SER A 181 8.11 -13.09 3.46
C SER A 181 9.13 -14.16 3.13
N VAL A 182 9.08 -14.65 1.91
CA VAL A 182 10.05 -15.61 1.37
C VAL A 182 10.50 -15.13 0.01
N GLN A 183 11.79 -15.08 -0.22
CA GLN A 183 12.34 -14.81 -1.54
C GLN A 183 13.60 -15.64 -1.77
N ASN A 184 13.71 -16.12 -2.99
CA ASN A 184 14.91 -16.83 -3.47
C ASN A 184 15.17 -16.41 -4.93
N PRO A 185 15.60 -15.15 -5.17
CA PRO A 185 15.99 -14.75 -6.51
C PRO A 185 17.28 -15.47 -6.90
N LYS A 186 17.31 -15.98 -8.12
CA LYS A 186 18.54 -16.38 -8.75
C LYS A 186 19.26 -15.11 -9.22
N VAL A 187 20.45 -14.90 -8.73
CA VAL A 187 21.25 -13.72 -9.08
C VAL A 187 22.25 -14.11 -10.16
N TYR A 188 22.21 -13.39 -11.27
CA TYR A 188 23.20 -13.44 -12.33
C TYR A 188 23.85 -12.07 -12.40
N GLY A 189 25.15 -12.03 -12.33
CA GLY A 189 25.91 -10.78 -12.42
C GLY A 189 27.23 -11.01 -13.13
N GLU A 190 27.57 -10.10 -14.02
CA GLU A 190 28.86 -10.02 -14.67
C GLU A 190 29.40 -8.61 -14.47
N THR A 191 30.62 -8.49 -13.98
CA THR A 191 31.32 -7.23 -13.82
C THR A 191 32.65 -7.31 -14.53
N THR A 192 32.87 -6.40 -15.48
CA THR A 192 34.16 -6.23 -16.14
C THR A 192 34.79 -4.95 -15.63
N THR A 193 36.01 -5.03 -15.13
CA THR A 193 36.76 -3.87 -14.64
C THR A 193 38.06 -3.78 -15.42
N ASP A 194 38.28 -2.66 -16.10
CA ASP A 194 39.49 -2.38 -16.84
C ASP A 194 40.34 -1.38 -16.05
N TYR A 195 41.54 -1.80 -15.69
CA TYR A 195 42.57 -0.93 -15.11
C TYR A 195 43.47 -0.43 -16.23
N LEU A 196 43.38 0.85 -16.58
CA LEU A 196 44.18 1.52 -17.59
C LEU A 196 45.52 1.95 -16.95
N LEU A 197 46.41 1.03 -16.84
CA LEU A 197 47.82 1.23 -16.40
C LEU A 197 48.77 1.07 -17.61
N ASP A 198 50.04 1.27 -17.38
CA ASP A 198 51.06 1.00 -18.43
C ASP A 198 50.98 -0.43 -18.99
N ASN A 199 50.57 -1.37 -18.15
CA ASN A 199 50.11 -2.70 -18.58
C ASN A 199 48.61 -2.80 -18.23
N PRO A 200 47.69 -2.76 -19.20
CA PRO A 200 46.27 -2.83 -18.94
C PRO A 200 45.88 -4.19 -18.38
N ILE A 201 45.12 -4.18 -17.29
CA ILE A 201 44.56 -5.36 -16.64
C ILE A 201 43.07 -5.38 -16.85
N HIS A 202 42.57 -6.45 -17.48
CA HIS A 202 41.16 -6.73 -17.64
C HIS A 202 40.75 -7.76 -16.57
N LYS A 203 39.86 -7.39 -15.69
CA LYS A 203 39.26 -8.26 -14.68
C LYS A 203 37.82 -8.50 -15.00
N GLN A 204 37.46 -9.75 -15.23
CA GLN A 204 36.08 -10.17 -15.43
C GLN A 204 35.64 -11.05 -14.25
N GLU A 205 34.59 -10.67 -13.59
CA GLU A 205 33.97 -11.44 -12.50
C GLU A 205 32.54 -11.76 -12.91
N ALA A 206 32.18 -13.03 -12.87
CA ALA A 206 30.82 -13.47 -13.16
C ALA A 206 30.29 -14.32 -12.00
N ALA A 207 29.07 -14.00 -11.57
CA ALA A 207 28.33 -14.77 -10.61
C ALA A 207 27.14 -15.44 -11.31
N TYR A 208 27.11 -16.76 -11.29
CA TYR A 208 26.06 -17.55 -11.92
C TYR A 208 25.28 -18.34 -10.87
N ASP A 209 23.97 -18.37 -11.03
CA ASP A 209 23.02 -19.22 -10.27
C ASP A 209 23.23 -19.17 -8.74
N THR A 210 23.47 -17.96 -8.22
CA THR A 210 23.64 -17.77 -6.79
C THR A 210 22.29 -17.71 -6.12
N ASP A 211 22.00 -18.69 -5.25
CA ASP A 211 20.79 -18.72 -4.45
C ASP A 211 20.88 -17.73 -3.27
N MET A 212 20.02 -16.72 -3.27
CA MET A 212 19.90 -15.76 -2.18
C MET A 212 18.59 -15.97 -1.43
N LYS A 213 18.49 -17.07 -0.68
CA LYS A 213 17.28 -17.35 0.09
C LYS A 213 17.17 -16.44 1.31
N SER A 214 16.10 -15.66 1.35
CA SER A 214 15.73 -14.83 2.50
C SER A 214 14.35 -15.21 3.00
N ILE A 215 14.21 -15.40 4.31
CA ILE A 215 12.94 -15.70 4.97
C ILE A 215 12.79 -14.71 6.11
N GLY A 216 11.80 -13.83 6.00
CA GLY A 216 11.38 -12.92 7.08
C GLY A 216 10.09 -13.43 7.74
N ARG A 217 10.02 -13.37 9.04
CA ARG A 217 8.78 -13.64 9.80
C ARG A 217 8.62 -12.61 10.89
N TYR A 218 7.40 -12.22 11.15
CA TYR A 218 7.12 -11.30 12.24
C TYR A 218 5.75 -11.58 12.86
N VAL A 219 5.64 -11.25 14.12
CA VAL A 219 4.38 -11.15 14.86
C VAL A 219 4.47 -9.91 15.73
N ASN A 220 3.49 -9.02 15.61
CA ASN A 220 3.37 -7.84 16.45
C ASN A 220 1.96 -7.81 17.03
N ALA A 221 1.84 -7.49 18.29
CA ALA A 221 0.58 -7.29 18.96
C ALA A 221 0.54 -5.94 19.65
N SER A 222 -0.60 -5.30 19.67
CA SER A 222 -0.81 -4.12 20.50
C SER A 222 -2.16 -4.17 21.18
N LEU A 223 -2.16 -3.80 22.44
CA LEU A 223 -3.34 -3.58 23.27
C LEU A 223 -3.37 -2.12 23.68
N SER A 224 -4.46 -1.45 23.41
CA SER A 224 -4.67 -0.08 23.88
C SER A 224 -6.02 0.07 24.56
N ARG A 225 -6.06 0.92 25.57
CA ARG A 225 -7.30 1.35 26.21
C ARG A 225 -7.42 2.86 26.08
N ARG A 226 -8.55 3.31 25.62
CA ARG A 226 -8.87 4.73 25.49
C ARG A 226 -10.10 5.06 26.31
N THR A 227 -9.96 6.01 27.22
CA THR A 227 -11.05 6.64 27.96
C THR A 227 -11.06 8.15 27.64
N GLU A 228 -12.05 8.89 28.07
CA GLU A 228 -12.10 10.34 27.88
C GLU A 228 -10.88 11.08 28.44
N ARG A 229 -10.31 10.57 29.53
CA ARG A 229 -9.21 11.23 30.26
C ARG A 229 -7.84 10.57 30.05
N THR A 230 -7.81 9.30 29.64
CA THR A 230 -6.56 8.54 29.62
C THR A 230 -6.48 7.64 28.40
N THR A 231 -5.32 7.59 27.79
CA THR A 231 -4.99 6.62 26.74
C THR A 231 -3.67 5.96 27.09
N TRP A 232 -3.63 4.64 27.12
CA TRP A 232 -2.39 3.88 27.23
C TRP A 232 -2.32 2.77 26.17
N MET A 233 -1.12 2.37 25.81
CA MET A 233 -0.87 1.34 24.82
C MET A 233 0.34 0.50 25.23
N ILE A 234 0.20 -0.80 25.07
CA ILE A 234 1.28 -1.78 25.15
C ILE A 234 1.46 -2.35 23.74
N ARG A 235 2.71 -2.40 23.28
CA ARG A 235 3.08 -2.95 21.98
C ARG A 235 4.30 -3.86 22.16
N SER A 236 4.28 -5.01 21.50
CA SER A 236 5.43 -5.90 21.35
C SER A 236 5.88 -5.96 19.89
#